data_829b9273172daef586f191b4a99ec131
#
_entry.id   829b9273172daef586f191b4a99ec131
#
_cell.length_a   1.000
_cell.length_b   1.000
_cell.length_c   1.000
_cell.angle_alpha   90.00
_cell.angle_beta   90.00
_cell.angle_gamma   90.00
#
_symmetry.space_group_name_H-M   'P 1'
#
loop_
_entity.id
_entity.type
_entity.pdbx_description
1 polymer ?
#
loop_
_entity_poly.entity_id
_entity_poly.type
_entity_poly.pdbx_seq_one_letter_code
_entity_poly.pdbx_strand_id
1 'polypeptide(L)'
;MRKLLLLLVCLTGLHNVGYTQSGGTTMDGQVTIEAGELAGAKENSGIWSFKGVPFAKPPVGQLRWAPPQPADHWEGVKKANAFGPSPMQKAVFGDMRFRSSGMQEDCLYLNVWTPARRKTEKLPVLVYFYGGGFIAGDGSEARYDGEQMAKQGIVVLTVNYRLGIFGFFAHPELSKESTYHGSGNYGLLDQHAALVWVKKT
;
A
#
# COMPACT_ATOMS: atom_id res chain seq x y z
N MET A 1 -21.01 -82.22 -15.57
CA MET A 1 -21.53 -80.83 -15.39
C MET A 1 -20.40 -79.99 -14.78
N ARG A 2 -19.62 -79.21 -15.61
CA ARG A 2 -18.53 -78.33 -15.17
C ARG A 2 -19.08 -76.91 -15.00
N LYS A 3 -19.06 -76.40 -13.79
CA LYS A 3 -19.42 -75.03 -13.52
C LYS A 3 -18.23 -74.11 -13.84
N LEU A 4 -18.38 -73.22 -14.80
CA LEU A 4 -17.44 -72.21 -15.21
C LEU A 4 -17.62 -71.02 -14.30
N LEU A 5 -16.55 -70.68 -13.50
CA LEU A 5 -16.53 -69.53 -12.62
C LEU A 5 -15.91 -68.36 -13.40
N LEU A 6 -16.72 -67.36 -13.74
CA LEU A 6 -16.25 -66.10 -14.36
C LEU A 6 -15.71 -65.20 -13.26
N LEU A 7 -14.43 -64.94 -13.31
CA LEU A 7 -13.77 -63.94 -12.45
C LEU A 7 -13.86 -62.56 -13.10
N LEU A 8 -14.68 -61.65 -12.55
CA LEU A 8 -14.82 -60.28 -12.99
C LEU A 8 -13.70 -59.45 -12.34
N VAL A 9 -12.67 -59.10 -13.13
CA VAL A 9 -11.62 -58.18 -12.67
C VAL A 9 -12.10 -56.76 -12.89
N CYS A 10 -12.51 -56.05 -11.81
CA CYS A 10 -12.75 -54.64 -11.83
C CYS A 10 -11.40 -53.88 -11.79
N LEU A 11 -10.94 -53.39 -12.94
CA LEU A 11 -9.88 -52.39 -13.01
C LEU A 11 -10.45 -51.04 -12.55
N THR A 12 -10.21 -50.66 -11.28
CA THR A 12 -10.40 -49.31 -10.81
C THR A 12 -9.24 -48.45 -11.29
N GLY A 13 -9.45 -47.71 -12.37
CA GLY A 13 -8.52 -46.67 -12.82
C GLY A 13 -8.45 -45.55 -11.80
N LEU A 14 -7.34 -45.49 -11.06
CA LEU A 14 -6.99 -44.32 -10.24
C LEU A 14 -6.66 -43.15 -11.19
N HIS A 15 -7.63 -42.30 -11.42
CA HIS A 15 -7.39 -41.01 -12.04
C HIS A 15 -6.70 -40.14 -11.02
N ASN A 16 -5.37 -40.07 -11.10
CA ASN A 16 -4.60 -38.99 -10.45
C ASN A 16 -5.04 -37.66 -11.07
N VAL A 17 -5.97 -36.97 -10.43
CA VAL A 17 -6.24 -35.57 -10.69
C VAL A 17 -5.03 -34.81 -10.19
N GLY A 18 -4.07 -34.56 -11.07
CA GLY A 18 -2.95 -33.69 -10.82
C GLY A 18 -3.48 -32.29 -10.57
N TYR A 19 -3.50 -31.85 -9.32
CA TYR A 19 -3.63 -30.45 -8.99
C TYR A 19 -2.39 -29.75 -9.55
N THR A 20 -2.53 -29.11 -10.71
CA THR A 20 -1.54 -28.14 -11.18
C THR A 20 -1.53 -27.01 -10.15
N GLN A 21 -0.54 -27.00 -9.27
CA GLN A 21 -0.22 -25.83 -8.47
C GLN A 21 0.07 -24.71 -9.48
N SER A 22 -0.77 -23.68 -9.48
CA SER A 22 -0.52 -22.46 -10.24
C SER A 22 0.79 -21.89 -9.74
N GLY A 23 1.87 -22.06 -10.52
CA GLY A 23 3.21 -21.67 -10.17
C GLY A 23 3.39 -20.16 -10.20
N GLY A 24 2.96 -19.47 -9.16
CA GLY A 24 3.30 -18.08 -8.93
C GLY A 24 4.72 -17.98 -8.33
N THR A 25 5.49 -16.99 -8.74
CA THR A 25 6.82 -16.73 -8.20
C THR A 25 6.75 -16.50 -6.69
N THR A 26 7.61 -17.17 -5.93
CA THR A 26 7.72 -16.99 -4.46
C THR A 26 8.02 -15.53 -4.14
N MET A 27 7.46 -15.04 -3.04
CA MET A 27 7.72 -13.71 -2.52
C MET A 27 9.15 -13.65 -1.98
N ASP A 28 9.99 -12.84 -2.60
CA ASP A 28 11.42 -12.64 -2.29
C ASP A 28 11.73 -11.25 -1.73
N GLY A 29 10.67 -10.45 -1.48
CA GLY A 29 10.78 -9.07 -1.01
C GLY A 29 10.96 -8.05 -2.13
N GLN A 30 11.03 -8.48 -3.39
CA GLN A 30 11.02 -7.56 -4.53
C GLN A 30 9.67 -7.60 -5.24
N VAL A 31 9.13 -6.44 -5.54
CA VAL A 31 7.88 -6.28 -6.28
C VAL A 31 8.03 -5.18 -7.33
N THR A 32 7.36 -5.37 -8.45
CA THR A 32 7.26 -4.35 -9.51
C THR A 32 5.91 -3.67 -9.40
N ILE A 33 5.92 -2.34 -9.36
CA ILE A 33 4.73 -1.49 -9.41
C ILE A 33 4.80 -0.60 -10.66
N GLU A 34 3.76 0.18 -10.94
CA GLU A 34 3.71 1.05 -12.13
C GLU A 34 4.92 2.00 -12.22
N ALA A 35 5.39 2.54 -11.09
CA ALA A 35 6.49 3.51 -11.07
C ALA A 35 7.90 2.89 -11.07
N GLY A 36 8.08 1.58 -10.80
CA GLY A 36 9.38 0.91 -10.79
C GLY A 36 9.45 -0.28 -9.84
N GLU A 37 10.64 -0.74 -9.54
CA GLU A 37 10.85 -1.88 -8.64
C GLU A 37 11.10 -1.43 -7.20
N LEU A 38 10.58 -2.22 -6.25
CA LEU A 38 10.74 -2.00 -4.81
C LEU A 38 11.39 -3.23 -4.16
N ALA A 39 12.27 -2.98 -3.19
CA ALA A 39 12.75 -3.99 -2.27
C ALA A 39 12.27 -3.67 -0.85
N GLY A 40 11.41 -4.52 -0.32
CA GLY A 40 10.91 -4.48 1.05
C GLY A 40 11.85 -5.14 2.04
N ALA A 41 11.46 -5.15 3.31
CA ALA A 41 12.14 -5.83 4.39
C ALA A 41 11.27 -6.97 4.92
N LYS A 42 11.92 -8.08 5.32
CA LYS A 42 11.23 -9.17 6.00
C LYS A 42 11.31 -8.94 7.50
N GLU A 43 10.15 -8.79 8.13
CA GLU A 43 10.05 -8.65 9.59
C GLU A 43 10.35 -9.99 10.29
N ASN A 44 10.68 -9.95 11.57
CA ASN A 44 10.97 -11.15 12.38
C ASN A 44 9.80 -12.15 12.39
N SER A 45 8.60 -11.69 12.20
CA SER A 45 7.39 -12.52 12.09
C SER A 45 7.25 -13.27 10.76
N GLY A 46 8.11 -12.96 9.78
CA GLY A 46 8.01 -13.49 8.42
C GLY A 46 7.14 -12.66 7.48
N ILE A 47 6.46 -11.60 7.98
CA ILE A 47 5.70 -10.63 7.18
C ILE A 47 6.69 -9.79 6.35
N TRP A 48 6.35 -9.52 5.10
CA TRP A 48 7.06 -8.54 4.30
C TRP A 48 6.50 -7.14 4.54
N SER A 49 7.37 -6.17 4.74
CA SER A 49 6.99 -4.76 4.84
C SER A 49 7.66 -3.93 3.74
N PHE A 50 6.91 -2.99 3.19
CA PHE A 50 7.39 -1.97 2.26
C PHE A 50 7.02 -0.62 2.86
N LYS A 51 8.02 0.12 3.33
CA LYS A 51 7.84 1.40 4.04
C LYS A 51 8.34 2.55 3.17
N GLY A 52 7.63 3.68 3.19
CA GLY A 52 8.01 4.87 2.41
C GLY A 52 7.85 4.68 0.90
N VAL A 53 6.81 3.98 0.46
CA VAL A 53 6.49 3.80 -0.96
C VAL A 53 5.81 5.06 -1.50
N PRO A 54 6.40 5.76 -2.49
CA PRO A 54 5.76 6.93 -3.07
C PRO A 54 4.55 6.50 -3.93
N PHE A 55 3.37 7.06 -3.67
CA PHE A 55 2.18 6.82 -4.48
C PHE A 55 1.80 8.00 -5.37
N ALA A 56 2.44 9.16 -5.14
CA ALA A 56 2.26 10.37 -5.94
C ALA A 56 3.57 11.18 -5.98
N LYS A 57 3.66 12.14 -6.90
CA LYS A 57 4.76 13.12 -6.94
C LYS A 57 4.78 13.96 -5.68
N PRO A 58 5.98 14.42 -5.24
CA PRO A 58 6.10 15.38 -4.15
C PRO A 58 5.21 16.62 -4.40
N PRO A 59 4.30 16.96 -3.46
CA PRO A 59 3.39 18.11 -3.62
C PRO A 59 4.07 19.41 -3.23
N VAL A 60 5.18 19.73 -3.88
CA VAL A 60 6.04 20.89 -3.60
C VAL A 60 6.02 21.91 -4.74
N GLY A 61 6.39 23.15 -4.47
CA GLY A 61 6.47 24.19 -5.48
C GLY A 61 5.14 24.39 -6.19
N GLN A 62 5.10 24.22 -7.50
CA GLN A 62 3.91 24.36 -8.34
C GLN A 62 2.83 23.28 -8.05
N LEU A 63 3.21 22.16 -7.39
CA LEU A 63 2.27 21.11 -7.02
C LEU A 63 1.71 21.26 -5.60
N ARG A 64 2.11 22.27 -4.81
CA ARG A 64 1.68 22.45 -3.41
C ARG A 64 0.19 22.57 -3.39
N TRP A 65 -0.59 23.19 -3.79
CA TRP A 65 -2.06 23.23 -3.76
C TRP A 65 -2.67 22.79 -5.09
N ALA A 66 -2.11 21.72 -5.64
CA ALA A 66 -2.62 21.06 -6.83
C ALA A 66 -3.07 19.63 -6.51
N PRO A 67 -3.93 19.02 -7.34
CA PRO A 67 -4.24 17.59 -7.24
C PRO A 67 -2.97 16.73 -7.32
N PRO A 68 -2.90 15.62 -6.57
CA PRO A 68 -1.76 14.73 -6.62
C PRO A 68 -1.56 14.19 -8.04
N GLN A 69 -0.31 14.12 -8.47
CA GLN A 69 0.09 13.57 -9.76
C GLN A 69 0.68 12.17 -9.55
N PRO A 70 0.59 11.25 -10.53
CA PRO A 70 1.25 9.95 -10.43
C PRO A 70 2.73 10.08 -10.08
N ALA A 71 3.25 9.15 -9.27
CA ALA A 71 4.67 9.13 -8.91
C ALA A 71 5.54 9.05 -10.17
N ASP A 72 6.72 9.68 -10.12
CA ASP A 72 7.68 9.57 -11.21
C ASP A 72 8.25 8.15 -11.27
N HIS A 73 8.52 7.69 -12.50
CA HIS A 73 9.21 6.43 -12.72
C HIS A 73 10.66 6.53 -12.24
N TRP A 74 11.18 5.43 -11.72
CA TRP A 74 12.59 5.30 -11.37
C TRP A 74 13.20 4.04 -11.98
N GLU A 75 14.48 4.10 -12.23
CA GLU A 75 15.26 2.95 -12.68
C GLU A 75 15.88 2.19 -11.49
N GLY A 76 16.06 0.89 -11.67
CA GLY A 76 16.61 0.01 -10.64
C GLY A 76 15.66 -0.25 -9.49
N VAL A 77 16.19 -0.83 -8.42
CA VAL A 77 15.41 -1.26 -7.26
C VAL A 77 15.47 -0.22 -6.14
N LYS A 78 14.37 0.41 -5.82
CA LYS A 78 14.25 1.33 -4.69
C LYS A 78 14.04 0.57 -3.39
N LYS A 79 14.86 0.84 -2.37
CA LYS A 79 14.68 0.29 -1.02
C LYS A 79 13.47 0.91 -0.35
N ALA A 80 12.53 0.07 0.07
CA ALA A 80 11.31 0.44 0.78
C ALA A 80 11.34 -0.14 2.22
N ASN A 81 12.36 0.21 2.99
CA ASN A 81 12.62 -0.33 4.32
C ASN A 81 12.59 0.72 5.44
N ALA A 82 12.29 1.98 5.12
CA ALA A 82 12.18 3.08 6.07
C ALA A 82 10.93 3.91 5.76
N PHE A 83 10.31 4.43 6.82
CA PHE A 83 9.16 5.33 6.65
C PHE A 83 9.56 6.61 5.93
N GLY A 84 8.70 7.10 5.05
CA GLY A 84 8.83 8.42 4.45
C GLY A 84 8.62 9.55 5.47
N PRO A 85 8.86 10.81 5.08
CA PRO A 85 8.58 11.95 5.93
C PRO A 85 7.09 12.06 6.30
N SER A 86 6.81 12.58 7.50
CA SER A 86 5.45 12.94 7.90
C SER A 86 4.98 14.21 7.18
N PRO A 87 3.67 14.37 6.98
CA PRO A 87 3.09 15.61 6.48
C PRO A 87 3.40 16.79 7.39
N MET A 88 3.51 17.99 6.81
CA MET A 88 3.67 19.24 7.55
C MET A 88 2.50 19.44 8.51
N GLN A 89 2.80 19.55 9.80
CA GLN A 89 1.81 19.63 10.89
C GLN A 89 2.41 20.28 12.14
N LYS A 90 1.55 20.65 13.09
CA LYS A 90 1.98 21.01 14.44
C LYS A 90 1.78 19.84 15.39
N ALA A 91 2.61 19.73 16.41
CA ALA A 91 2.41 18.76 17.49
C ALA A 91 1.24 19.22 18.38
N VAL A 92 0.03 18.82 18.01
CA VAL A 92 -1.20 19.19 18.72
C VAL A 92 -1.70 18.12 19.69
N PHE A 93 -1.26 16.86 19.51
CA PHE A 93 -1.60 15.72 20.36
C PHE A 93 -0.35 15.17 21.03
N GLY A 94 -0.30 15.19 22.35
CA GLY A 94 0.90 14.82 23.11
C GLY A 94 1.23 13.32 23.14
N ASP A 95 0.31 12.47 22.71
CA ASP A 95 0.41 11.01 22.70
C ASP A 95 0.83 10.42 21.35
N MET A 96 0.88 11.22 20.28
CA MET A 96 1.34 10.76 18.97
C MET A 96 2.86 10.56 18.94
N ARG A 97 3.30 9.44 18.40
CA ARG A 97 4.72 9.07 18.26
C ARG A 97 4.98 8.54 16.86
N PHE A 98 5.69 9.33 16.06
CA PHE A 98 6.00 9.01 14.67
C PHE A 98 7.39 8.41 14.54
N ARG A 99 7.54 7.46 13.62
CA ARG A 99 8.81 6.80 13.27
C ARG A 99 9.38 7.33 11.94
N SER A 100 8.71 8.31 11.35
CA SER A 100 9.14 9.01 10.15
C SER A 100 10.43 9.81 10.37
N SER A 101 11.17 10.09 9.30
CA SER A 101 12.46 10.80 9.32
C SER A 101 12.35 12.31 9.51
N GLY A 102 11.19 12.83 9.90
CA GLY A 102 10.90 14.24 10.06
C GLY A 102 9.70 14.69 9.24
N MET A 103 9.39 15.99 9.25
CA MET A 103 8.27 16.59 8.52
C MET A 103 8.74 17.24 7.22
N GLN A 104 8.00 16.99 6.13
CA GLN A 104 8.25 17.63 4.83
C GLN A 104 6.92 17.81 4.06
N GLU A 105 6.92 18.73 3.10
CA GLU A 105 5.82 18.79 2.12
C GLU A 105 5.83 17.58 1.20
N ASP A 106 7.01 17.04 0.88
CA ASP A 106 7.16 15.75 0.21
C ASP A 106 6.79 14.61 1.17
N CYS A 107 5.49 14.32 1.25
CA CYS A 107 4.91 13.42 2.24
C CYS A 107 3.97 12.36 1.66
N LEU A 108 3.76 12.29 0.34
CA LEU A 108 2.80 11.38 -0.28
C LEU A 108 3.36 9.97 -0.42
N TYR A 109 3.55 9.34 0.72
CA TYR A 109 4.06 7.98 0.89
C TYR A 109 3.04 7.09 1.59
N LEU A 110 3.09 5.81 1.29
CA LEU A 110 2.34 4.77 2.01
C LEU A 110 3.27 3.67 2.49
N ASN A 111 2.77 2.85 3.40
CA ASN A 111 3.47 1.70 3.92
C ASN A 111 2.59 0.47 3.73
N VAL A 112 3.19 -0.68 3.42
CA VAL A 112 2.49 -1.93 3.16
C VAL A 112 3.06 -3.03 4.04
N TRP A 113 2.21 -3.85 4.65
CA TRP A 113 2.57 -5.12 5.28
C TRP A 113 1.78 -6.23 4.62
N THR A 114 2.47 -7.28 4.19
CA THR A 114 1.84 -8.39 3.48
C THR A 114 2.32 -9.75 3.98
N PRO A 115 1.39 -10.69 4.26
CA PRO A 115 1.72 -12.07 4.58
C PRO A 115 1.90 -12.93 3.32
N ALA A 116 1.76 -12.36 2.12
CA ALA A 116 1.80 -13.10 0.85
C ALA A 116 3.07 -13.92 0.71
N ARG A 117 2.93 -15.17 0.33
CA ARG A 117 4.03 -16.10 0.07
C ARG A 117 4.39 -16.16 -1.42
N ARG A 118 3.50 -15.70 -2.28
CA ARG A 118 3.67 -15.62 -3.75
C ARG A 118 3.22 -14.26 -4.23
N LYS A 119 3.87 -13.75 -5.27
CA LYS A 119 3.57 -12.42 -5.87
C LYS A 119 2.17 -12.33 -6.49
N THR A 120 1.55 -13.48 -6.81
CA THR A 120 0.22 -13.56 -7.44
C THR A 120 -0.90 -13.90 -6.44
N GLU A 121 -0.59 -13.93 -5.14
CA GLU A 121 -1.56 -14.29 -4.11
C GLU A 121 -2.54 -13.14 -3.89
N LYS A 122 -3.84 -13.44 -4.01
CA LYS A 122 -4.91 -12.45 -3.81
C LYS A 122 -5.40 -12.52 -2.38
N LEU A 123 -5.09 -11.50 -1.61
CA LEU A 123 -5.47 -11.38 -0.20
C LEU A 123 -6.39 -10.17 -0.01
N PRO A 124 -7.25 -10.16 1.02
CA PRO A 124 -7.99 -8.96 1.40
C PRO A 124 -7.05 -7.81 1.72
N VAL A 125 -7.44 -6.60 1.39
CA VAL A 125 -6.63 -5.38 1.60
C VAL A 125 -7.34 -4.44 2.55
N LEU A 126 -6.64 -3.99 3.59
CA LEU A 126 -7.05 -2.94 4.51
C LEU A 126 -6.24 -1.67 4.21
N VAL A 127 -6.91 -0.60 3.81
CA VAL A 127 -6.28 0.71 3.65
C VAL A 127 -6.67 1.60 4.81
N TYR A 128 -5.69 2.06 5.59
CA TYR A 128 -5.90 2.88 6.77
C TYR A 128 -5.45 4.32 6.53
N PHE A 129 -6.37 5.25 6.70
CA PHE A 129 -6.12 6.68 6.79
C PHE A 129 -6.23 7.10 8.25
N TYR A 130 -5.14 7.62 8.80
CA TYR A 130 -5.09 8.00 10.22
C TYR A 130 -6.02 9.18 10.53
N GLY A 131 -6.52 9.19 11.76
CA GLY A 131 -7.28 10.30 12.32
C GLY A 131 -6.36 11.44 12.79
N GLY A 132 -6.97 12.52 13.28
CA GLY A 132 -6.26 13.69 13.81
C GLY A 132 -6.88 15.00 13.33
N GLY A 133 -8.15 14.98 12.91
CA GLY A 133 -8.92 16.16 12.50
C GLY A 133 -8.36 16.87 11.28
N PHE A 134 -7.66 16.16 10.39
CA PHE A 134 -6.95 16.70 9.21
C PHE A 134 -5.84 17.72 9.54
N ILE A 135 -5.41 17.81 10.80
CA ILE A 135 -4.38 18.75 11.24
C ILE A 135 -3.12 18.08 11.76
N ALA A 136 -3.20 16.81 12.16
CA ALA A 136 -2.06 16.01 12.62
C ALA A 136 -2.26 14.53 12.31
N GLY A 137 -1.16 13.76 12.30
CA GLY A 137 -1.13 12.32 12.10
C GLY A 137 -0.04 11.90 11.12
N ASP A 138 0.28 10.60 11.15
CA ASP A 138 1.31 10.00 10.29
C ASP A 138 1.09 8.49 10.22
N GLY A 139 1.18 7.92 9.02
CA GLY A 139 1.09 6.47 8.81
C GLY A 139 2.24 5.66 9.41
N SER A 140 3.28 6.31 9.94
CA SER A 140 4.40 5.66 10.63
C SER A 140 4.16 5.45 12.12
N GLU A 141 3.03 5.93 12.68
CA GLU A 141 2.75 5.79 14.10
C GLU A 141 2.68 4.32 14.51
N ALA A 142 3.35 3.97 15.63
CA ALA A 142 3.47 2.58 16.07
C ALA A 142 2.12 1.91 16.34
N ARG A 143 1.10 2.68 16.76
CA ARG A 143 -0.28 2.20 16.97
C ARG A 143 -0.94 1.68 15.69
N TYR A 144 -0.48 2.14 14.52
CA TYR A 144 -1.05 1.81 13.21
C TYR A 144 -0.18 0.80 12.45
N ASP A 145 0.83 0.22 13.12
CA ASP A 145 1.70 -0.78 12.50
C ASP A 145 0.88 -1.97 12.01
N GLY A 146 1.00 -2.26 10.71
CA GLY A 146 0.18 -3.26 10.04
C GLY A 146 0.64 -4.71 10.27
N GLU A 147 1.79 -4.94 10.90
CA GLU A 147 2.38 -6.28 11.00
C GLU A 147 1.45 -7.27 11.71
N GLN A 148 0.83 -6.87 12.83
CA GLN A 148 -0.04 -7.78 13.59
C GLN A 148 -1.33 -8.11 12.83
N MET A 149 -1.90 -7.15 12.10
CA MET A 149 -3.06 -7.39 11.25
C MET A 149 -2.68 -8.26 10.03
N ALA A 150 -1.49 -8.06 9.46
CA ALA A 150 -1.02 -8.86 8.34
C ALA A 150 -0.86 -10.35 8.72
N LYS A 151 -0.52 -10.66 9.97
CA LYS A 151 -0.50 -12.06 10.47
C LYS A 151 -1.87 -12.75 10.41
N GLN A 152 -2.95 -11.99 10.33
CA GLN A 152 -4.31 -12.51 10.16
C GLN A 152 -4.68 -12.81 8.69
N GLY A 153 -3.72 -12.73 7.78
CA GLY A 153 -3.91 -13.08 6.37
C GLY A 153 -4.42 -11.95 5.48
N ILE A 154 -4.25 -10.69 5.88
CA ILE A 154 -4.66 -9.52 5.11
C ILE A 154 -3.45 -8.65 4.75
N VAL A 155 -3.51 -7.95 3.62
CA VAL A 155 -2.55 -6.90 3.28
C VAL A 155 -3.00 -5.61 3.96
N VAL A 156 -2.10 -4.94 4.68
CA VAL A 156 -2.41 -3.70 5.41
C VAL A 156 -1.60 -2.56 4.84
N LEU A 157 -2.27 -1.43 4.61
CA LEU A 157 -1.62 -0.20 4.20
C LEU A 157 -1.93 0.93 5.19
N THR A 158 -0.92 1.74 5.50
CA THR A 158 -1.08 3.05 6.12
C THR A 158 -0.66 4.13 5.14
N VAL A 159 -1.45 5.20 5.02
CA VAL A 159 -1.29 6.20 3.96
C VAL A 159 -1.12 7.58 4.56
N ASN A 160 -0.07 8.30 4.14
CA ASN A 160 0.08 9.72 4.40
C ASN A 160 -0.75 10.54 3.40
N TYR A 161 -1.26 11.67 3.86
CA TYR A 161 -1.96 12.65 3.05
C TYR A 161 -1.71 14.05 3.60
N ARG A 162 -1.79 15.08 2.76
CA ARG A 162 -1.55 16.47 3.16
C ARG A 162 -2.54 16.91 4.23
N LEU A 163 -2.03 17.65 5.22
CA LEU A 163 -2.76 18.11 6.39
C LEU A 163 -2.81 19.64 6.47
N GLY A 164 -3.71 20.16 7.31
CA GLY A 164 -3.82 21.57 7.63
C GLY A 164 -3.88 22.44 6.38
N ILE A 165 -3.14 23.53 6.35
CA ILE A 165 -3.12 24.47 5.23
C ILE A 165 -2.61 23.84 3.93
N PHE A 166 -1.72 22.84 3.99
CA PHE A 166 -1.20 22.17 2.79
C PHE A 166 -2.23 21.26 2.12
N GLY A 167 -3.12 20.66 2.90
CA GLY A 167 -4.16 19.77 2.42
C GLY A 167 -5.53 20.42 2.20
N PHE A 168 -5.81 21.56 2.88
CA PHE A 168 -7.17 22.06 2.98
C PHE A 168 -7.30 23.59 2.80
N PHE A 169 -6.31 24.24 2.23
CA PHE A 169 -6.36 25.67 1.92
C PHE A 169 -7.27 25.95 0.73
N ALA A 170 -8.34 26.70 0.94
CA ALA A 170 -9.26 27.16 -0.09
C ALA A 170 -9.01 28.63 -0.42
N HIS A 171 -8.87 28.96 -1.71
CA HIS A 171 -8.68 30.33 -2.16
C HIS A 171 -9.32 30.53 -3.55
N PRO A 172 -9.96 31.70 -3.83
CA PRO A 172 -10.61 31.95 -5.12
C PRO A 172 -9.68 31.81 -6.32
N GLU A 173 -8.41 32.22 -6.22
CA GLU A 173 -7.44 32.08 -7.30
C GLU A 173 -7.10 30.62 -7.57
N LEU A 174 -6.86 29.82 -6.53
CA LEU A 174 -6.65 28.37 -6.67
C LEU A 174 -7.86 27.69 -7.33
N SER A 175 -9.08 28.16 -7.00
CA SER A 175 -10.29 27.64 -7.64
C SER A 175 -10.39 28.02 -9.11
N LYS A 176 -9.89 29.19 -9.51
CA LYS A 176 -9.83 29.61 -10.93
C LYS A 176 -8.78 28.83 -11.73
N GLU A 177 -7.64 28.53 -11.12
CA GLU A 177 -6.56 27.75 -11.74
C GLU A 177 -6.93 26.29 -11.93
N SER A 178 -7.80 25.76 -11.06
CA SER A 178 -8.17 24.35 -11.06
C SER A 178 -9.16 24.03 -12.19
N THR A 179 -8.93 22.94 -12.90
CA THR A 179 -9.79 22.47 -14.00
C THR A 179 -11.21 22.07 -13.58
N TYR A 180 -11.41 21.83 -12.28
CA TYR A 180 -12.71 21.49 -11.68
C TYR A 180 -13.32 22.65 -10.88
N HIS A 181 -12.74 23.85 -10.98
CA HIS A 181 -13.22 25.10 -10.35
C HIS A 181 -13.40 24.99 -8.83
N GLY A 182 -12.51 24.24 -8.17
CA GLY A 182 -12.54 24.02 -6.72
C GLY A 182 -11.14 24.01 -6.09
N SER A 183 -11.08 24.30 -4.80
CA SER A 183 -9.88 24.25 -3.98
C SER A 183 -10.22 23.78 -2.55
N GLY A 184 -9.21 23.46 -1.74
CA GLY A 184 -9.39 23.14 -0.31
C GLY A 184 -9.54 21.68 0.04
N ASN A 185 -9.50 20.73 -0.91
CA ASN A 185 -9.71 19.31 -0.65
C ASN A 185 -8.51 18.43 -1.08
N TYR A 186 -7.31 18.99 -1.14
CA TYR A 186 -6.12 18.30 -1.65
C TYR A 186 -5.78 17.05 -0.83
N GLY A 187 -5.95 17.10 0.52
CA GLY A 187 -5.75 15.93 1.39
C GLY A 187 -6.72 14.79 1.09
N LEU A 188 -7.97 15.08 0.72
CA LEU A 188 -8.94 14.06 0.28
C LEU A 188 -8.59 13.52 -1.11
N LEU A 189 -8.08 14.36 -2.00
CA LEU A 189 -7.58 13.92 -3.31
C LEU A 189 -6.36 13.02 -3.15
N ASP A 190 -5.50 13.26 -2.16
CA ASP A 190 -4.36 12.40 -1.84
C ASP A 190 -4.84 11.02 -1.40
N GLN A 191 -5.85 10.94 -0.52
CA GLN A 191 -6.47 9.68 -0.10
C GLN A 191 -7.07 8.92 -1.29
N HIS A 192 -7.77 9.64 -2.18
CA HIS A 192 -8.31 9.06 -3.40
C HIS A 192 -7.19 8.53 -4.32
N ALA A 193 -6.10 9.28 -4.51
CA ALA A 193 -4.97 8.85 -5.32
C ALA A 193 -4.32 7.56 -4.77
N ALA A 194 -4.20 7.45 -3.44
CA ALA A 194 -3.72 6.23 -2.80
C ALA A 194 -4.63 5.03 -3.06
N LEU A 195 -5.97 5.20 -3.02
CA LEU A 195 -6.90 4.13 -3.36
C LEU A 195 -6.81 3.72 -4.84
N VAL A 196 -6.60 4.68 -5.74
CA VAL A 196 -6.34 4.41 -7.16
C VAL A 196 -5.04 3.62 -7.33
N TRP A 197 -3.99 3.99 -6.59
CA TRP A 197 -2.73 3.27 -6.57
C TRP A 197 -2.92 1.81 -6.11
N VAL A 198 -3.61 1.58 -4.99
CA VAL A 198 -3.91 0.23 -4.47
C VAL A 198 -4.67 -0.62 -5.49
N LYS A 199 -5.60 -0.02 -6.25
CA LYS A 199 -6.37 -0.75 -7.26
C LYS A 199 -5.52 -1.22 -8.44
N LYS A 200 -4.44 -0.52 -8.75
CA LYS A 200 -3.56 -0.81 -9.89
C LYS A 200 -2.42 -1.78 -9.54
N THR A 201 -2.08 -1.85 -8.25
CA THR A 201 -0.97 -2.65 -7.72
C THR A 201 -1.45 -3.97 -7.15
#